data_1af1d6540081c14566202b39f7d08805
#
_entry.id   1af1d6540081c14566202b39f7d08805
#
_cell.length_a   1.000
_cell.length_b   1.000
_cell.length_c   1.000
_cell.angle_alpha   90.00
_cell.angle_beta   90.00
_cell.angle_gamma   90.00
#
_symmetry.space_group_name_H-M   'P 1'
#
loop_
_entity.id
_entity.type
_entity.pdbx_description
1 polymer ?
#
loop_
_entity_poly.entity_id
_entity_poly.type
_entity_poly.pdbx_seq_one_letter_code
_entity_poly.pdbx_strand_id
1 'polypeptide(L)'
;PTERDSAVAELEGSRKVFLDATKGLSPEQWSFKAAPDRWSVAECAEHIALSEGFIFSLITERVMKMPAAPEKRDLVKGKDELIVKMLQDRSHKATAPEPLDPTKKPMTAEESLKLFLESRAKTIDFIRTTQEDLRDHFFDHPVPAIGTLDAYQWVLLISGHTRRHTLQILEVKADPNFPKK
;
A
#
# COMPACT_ATOMS: atom_id res chain seq x y z
N PRO A 1 -6.03 13.19 -18.67
CA PRO A 1 -5.00 13.08 -17.63
C PRO A 1 -3.82 12.26 -18.12
N THR A 2 -2.60 12.66 -17.78
CA THR A 2 -1.42 11.86 -18.07
C THR A 2 -1.41 10.60 -17.19
N GLU A 3 -0.57 9.61 -17.51
CA GLU A 3 -0.39 8.44 -16.62
C GLU A 3 0.05 8.86 -15.22
N ARG A 4 0.89 9.90 -15.10
CA ARG A 4 1.31 10.45 -13.81
C ARG A 4 0.14 11.06 -13.03
N ASP A 5 -0.74 11.80 -13.70
CA ASP A 5 -1.96 12.32 -13.07
C ASP A 5 -2.85 11.20 -12.58
N SER A 6 -2.98 10.12 -13.35
CA SER A 6 -3.74 8.93 -12.97
C SER A 6 -3.12 8.23 -11.75
N ALA A 7 -1.80 8.07 -11.71
CA ALA A 7 -1.11 7.49 -10.56
C ALA A 7 -1.28 8.35 -9.30
N VAL A 8 -1.15 9.69 -9.42
CA VAL A 8 -1.38 10.61 -8.30
C VAL A 8 -2.83 10.53 -7.82
N ALA A 9 -3.81 10.48 -8.72
CA ALA A 9 -5.22 10.34 -8.36
C ALA A 9 -5.50 9.02 -7.59
N GLU A 10 -4.88 7.91 -8.00
CA GLU A 10 -4.97 6.62 -7.29
C GLU A 10 -4.35 6.69 -5.89
N LEU A 11 -3.17 7.30 -5.77
CA LEU A 11 -2.51 7.50 -4.48
C LEU A 11 -3.34 8.40 -3.54
N GLU A 12 -3.89 9.50 -4.04
CA GLU A 12 -4.76 10.39 -3.27
C GLU A 12 -6.09 9.71 -2.90
N GLY A 13 -6.68 8.93 -3.81
CA GLY A 13 -7.89 8.17 -3.55
C GLY A 13 -7.69 7.13 -2.44
N SER A 14 -6.61 6.35 -2.50
CA SER A 14 -6.30 5.36 -1.45
C SER A 14 -5.93 6.03 -0.11
N ARG A 15 -5.25 7.18 -0.13
CA ARG A 15 -5.02 7.98 1.08
C ARG A 15 -6.32 8.38 1.73
N LYS A 16 -7.26 8.92 0.94
CA LYS A 16 -8.55 9.38 1.44
C LYS A 16 -9.34 8.26 2.12
N VAL A 17 -9.49 7.10 1.47
CA VAL A 17 -10.28 5.99 2.06
C VAL A 17 -9.64 5.46 3.33
N PHE A 18 -8.32 5.43 3.45
CA PHE A 18 -7.61 5.02 4.66
C PHE A 18 -7.85 6.01 5.81
N LEU A 19 -7.68 7.31 5.56
CA LEU A 19 -7.90 8.34 6.56
C LEU A 19 -9.37 8.40 7.01
N ASP A 20 -10.32 8.25 6.09
CA ASP A 20 -11.74 8.21 6.41
C ASP A 20 -12.09 6.98 7.28
N ALA A 21 -11.48 5.82 7.00
CA ALA A 21 -11.70 4.60 7.77
C ALA A 21 -11.18 4.68 9.22
N THR A 22 -10.16 5.50 9.47
CA THR A 22 -9.51 5.64 10.78
C THR A 22 -9.91 6.90 11.55
N LYS A 23 -10.63 7.82 10.92
CA LYS A 23 -11.00 9.10 11.50
C LYS A 23 -11.86 8.95 12.75
N GLY A 24 -11.44 9.62 13.83
CA GLY A 24 -12.23 9.79 15.06
C GLY A 24 -12.45 8.49 15.84
N LEU A 25 -11.61 7.48 15.68
CA LEU A 25 -11.64 6.27 16.48
C LEU A 25 -11.11 6.53 17.90
N SER A 26 -11.76 5.90 18.89
CA SER A 26 -11.27 5.91 20.28
C SER A 26 -10.07 4.97 20.44
N PRO A 27 -9.26 5.10 21.53
CA PRO A 27 -8.19 4.16 21.82
C PRO A 27 -8.64 2.70 21.86
N GLU A 28 -9.80 2.42 22.41
CA GLU A 28 -10.40 1.08 22.47
C GLU A 28 -10.74 0.56 21.07
N GLN A 29 -11.26 1.43 20.20
CA GLN A 29 -11.55 1.09 18.81
C GLN A 29 -10.27 0.82 18.01
N TRP A 30 -9.19 1.57 18.24
CA TRP A 30 -7.89 1.34 17.61
C TRP A 30 -7.28 -0.01 17.99
N SER A 31 -7.38 -0.41 19.27
CA SER A 31 -6.76 -1.62 19.78
C SER A 31 -7.64 -2.88 19.68
N PHE A 32 -8.91 -2.74 19.28
CA PHE A 32 -9.84 -3.85 19.21
C PHE A 32 -9.36 -4.93 18.22
N LYS A 33 -9.40 -6.19 18.69
CA LYS A 33 -9.11 -7.40 17.91
C LYS A 33 -10.34 -8.28 17.86
N ALA A 34 -10.82 -8.61 16.67
CA ALA A 34 -11.96 -9.51 16.47
C ALA A 34 -11.63 -10.96 16.92
N ALA A 35 -10.33 -11.33 16.87
CA ALA A 35 -9.81 -12.60 17.40
C ALA A 35 -8.31 -12.42 17.71
N PRO A 36 -7.70 -13.27 18.57
CA PRO A 36 -6.29 -13.14 18.96
C PRO A 36 -5.30 -13.18 17.79
N ASP A 37 -5.63 -13.91 16.73
CA ASP A 37 -4.82 -14.06 15.52
C ASP A 37 -5.18 -13.06 14.39
N ARG A 38 -6.10 -12.13 14.68
CA ARG A 38 -6.51 -11.09 13.72
C ARG A 38 -5.94 -9.74 14.11
N TRP A 39 -5.54 -8.97 13.11
CA TRP A 39 -5.03 -7.63 13.34
C TRP A 39 -6.12 -6.67 13.78
N SER A 40 -5.75 -5.78 14.71
CA SER A 40 -6.53 -4.60 15.09
C SER A 40 -6.48 -3.53 14.00
N VAL A 41 -7.27 -2.47 14.17
CA VAL A 41 -7.17 -1.26 13.33
C VAL A 41 -5.76 -0.67 13.41
N ALA A 42 -5.18 -0.60 14.62
CA ALA A 42 -3.82 -0.08 14.84
C ALA A 42 -2.76 -0.90 14.08
N GLU A 43 -2.83 -2.23 14.17
CA GLU A 43 -1.90 -3.12 13.47
C GLU A 43 -2.03 -3.00 11.95
N CYS A 44 -3.26 -2.87 11.42
CA CYS A 44 -3.47 -2.62 9.99
C CYS A 44 -2.89 -1.27 9.55
N ALA A 45 -3.11 -0.21 10.33
CA ALA A 45 -2.61 1.13 10.02
C ALA A 45 -1.08 1.20 10.04
N GLU A 46 -0.46 0.55 11.02
CA GLU A 46 1.00 0.44 11.12
C GLU A 46 1.58 -0.31 9.91
N HIS A 47 0.99 -1.45 9.56
CA HIS A 47 1.41 -2.22 8.39
C HIS A 47 1.29 -1.41 7.08
N ILE A 48 0.22 -0.64 6.91
CA ILE A 48 0.06 0.29 5.78
C ILE A 48 1.21 1.29 5.75
N ALA A 49 1.51 1.93 6.88
CA ALA A 49 2.55 2.96 6.98
C ALA A 49 3.96 2.41 6.69
N LEU A 50 4.30 1.26 7.28
CA LEU A 50 5.58 0.59 7.05
C LEU A 50 5.73 0.14 5.59
N SER A 51 4.68 -0.44 5.02
CA SER A 51 4.69 -0.92 3.63
C SER A 51 4.80 0.21 2.62
N GLU A 52 4.19 1.35 2.87
CA GLU A 52 4.31 2.56 2.03
C GLU A 52 5.78 2.96 1.85
N GLY A 53 6.49 3.14 2.97
CA GLY A 53 7.91 3.50 2.95
C GLY A 53 8.80 2.42 2.34
N PHE A 54 8.52 1.15 2.67
CA PHE A 54 9.29 0.02 2.14
C PHE A 54 9.18 -0.12 0.62
N ILE A 55 7.96 -0.08 0.08
CA ILE A 55 7.74 -0.19 -1.37
C ILE A 55 8.30 1.03 -2.09
N PHE A 56 8.15 2.23 -1.53
CA PHE A 56 8.73 3.44 -2.10
C PHE A 56 10.26 3.37 -2.17
N SER A 57 10.93 2.91 -1.10
CA SER A 57 12.38 2.69 -1.13
C SER A 57 12.78 1.64 -2.16
N LEU A 58 12.00 0.55 -2.30
CA LEU A 58 12.24 -0.45 -3.33
C LEU A 58 12.16 0.18 -4.74
N ILE A 59 11.18 1.02 -5.00
CA ILE A 59 11.04 1.73 -6.28
C ILE A 59 12.28 2.58 -6.56
N THR A 60 12.66 3.44 -5.63
CA THR A 60 13.74 4.42 -5.85
C THR A 60 15.15 3.83 -5.84
N GLU A 61 15.38 2.79 -5.00
CA GLU A 61 16.70 2.22 -4.76
C GLU A 61 16.97 0.96 -5.58
N ARG A 62 15.93 0.33 -6.13
CA ARG A 62 16.06 -0.90 -6.92
C ARG A 62 15.43 -0.75 -8.30
N VAL A 63 14.11 -0.55 -8.40
CA VAL A 63 13.40 -0.55 -9.68
C VAL A 63 13.97 0.52 -10.62
N MET A 64 14.06 1.77 -10.15
CA MET A 64 14.59 2.90 -10.94
C MET A 64 16.10 2.82 -11.20
N LYS A 65 16.82 1.91 -10.55
CA LYS A 65 18.25 1.67 -10.82
C LYS A 65 18.48 0.57 -11.86
N MET A 66 17.43 -0.16 -12.24
CA MET A 66 17.52 -1.10 -13.36
C MET A 66 17.71 -0.32 -14.66
N PRO A 67 18.49 -0.85 -15.61
CA PRO A 67 18.61 -0.24 -16.94
C PRO A 67 17.23 -0.07 -17.59
N ALA A 68 17.04 1.04 -18.30
CA ALA A 68 15.85 1.23 -19.11
C ALA A 68 15.77 0.13 -20.18
N ALA A 69 14.60 -0.48 -20.32
CA ALA A 69 14.36 -1.62 -21.22
C ALA A 69 12.99 -1.47 -21.91
N PRO A 70 12.80 -0.46 -22.77
CA PRO A 70 11.52 -0.17 -23.42
C PRO A 70 10.97 -1.34 -24.23
N GLU A 71 11.84 -2.24 -24.70
CA GLU A 71 11.47 -3.48 -25.39
C GLU A 71 10.69 -4.48 -24.51
N LYS A 72 10.70 -4.29 -23.19
CA LYS A 72 9.98 -5.14 -22.23
C LYS A 72 8.56 -4.66 -21.90
N ARG A 73 8.13 -3.51 -22.39
CA ARG A 73 6.81 -2.94 -22.07
C ARG A 73 5.65 -3.89 -22.37
N ASP A 74 5.75 -4.69 -23.43
CA ASP A 74 4.72 -5.66 -23.78
C ASP A 74 4.55 -6.80 -22.76
N LEU A 75 5.58 -7.10 -21.94
CA LEU A 75 5.52 -8.13 -20.90
C LEU A 75 4.55 -7.79 -19.77
N VAL A 76 4.31 -6.51 -19.56
CA VAL A 76 3.51 -6.00 -18.42
C VAL A 76 2.22 -5.31 -18.86
N LYS A 77 1.96 -5.27 -20.17
CA LYS A 77 0.77 -4.65 -20.76
C LYS A 77 -0.51 -5.25 -20.18
N GLY A 78 -1.44 -4.39 -19.77
CA GLY A 78 -2.73 -4.81 -19.22
C GLY A 78 -2.71 -5.24 -17.75
N LYS A 79 -1.55 -5.18 -17.07
CA LYS A 79 -1.46 -5.53 -15.63
C LYS A 79 -1.94 -4.44 -14.69
N ASP A 80 -2.08 -3.20 -15.12
CA ASP A 80 -2.42 -2.07 -14.24
C ASP A 80 -3.71 -2.31 -13.45
N GLU A 81 -4.80 -2.60 -14.15
CA GLU A 81 -6.08 -2.91 -13.50
C GLU A 81 -6.05 -4.23 -12.72
N LEU A 82 -5.30 -5.22 -13.22
CA LEU A 82 -5.16 -6.51 -12.56
C LEU A 82 -4.51 -6.36 -11.19
N ILE A 83 -3.43 -5.56 -11.08
CA ILE A 83 -2.73 -5.30 -9.82
C ILE A 83 -3.68 -4.68 -8.81
N VAL A 84 -4.42 -3.64 -9.20
CA VAL A 84 -5.35 -2.96 -8.30
C VAL A 84 -6.47 -3.91 -7.84
N LYS A 85 -7.04 -4.69 -8.74
CA LYS A 85 -8.10 -5.66 -8.41
C LYS A 85 -7.60 -6.82 -7.55
N MET A 86 -6.47 -7.42 -7.91
CA MET A 86 -5.89 -8.57 -7.21
C MET A 86 -5.52 -8.23 -5.77
N LEU A 87 -4.97 -7.05 -5.53
CA LEU A 87 -4.61 -6.62 -4.19
C LEU A 87 -5.83 -6.36 -3.30
N GLN A 88 -6.97 -6.00 -3.88
CA GLN A 88 -8.22 -5.83 -3.13
C GLN A 88 -8.94 -7.17 -2.83
N ASP A 89 -8.58 -8.24 -3.52
CA ASP A 89 -9.09 -9.58 -3.21
C ASP A 89 -8.51 -10.09 -1.89
N ARG A 90 -9.35 -10.14 -0.87
CA ARG A 90 -9.01 -10.60 0.47
C ARG A 90 -9.34 -12.07 0.75
N SER A 91 -9.72 -12.83 -0.27
CA SER A 91 -10.01 -14.27 -0.14
C SER A 91 -8.79 -15.10 0.27
N HIS A 92 -7.58 -14.59 -0.03
CA HIS A 92 -6.33 -15.24 0.34
C HIS A 92 -5.59 -14.43 1.42
N LYS A 93 -5.21 -15.10 2.52
CA LYS A 93 -4.34 -14.52 3.54
C LYS A 93 -2.89 -14.52 3.02
N ALA A 94 -2.19 -13.42 3.22
CA ALA A 94 -0.75 -13.31 3.02
C ALA A 94 -0.08 -13.01 4.38
N THR A 95 1.07 -13.62 4.63
CA THR A 95 1.88 -13.32 5.80
C THR A 95 2.75 -12.09 5.51
N ALA A 96 2.71 -11.11 6.39
CA ALA A 96 3.58 -9.95 6.28
C ALA A 96 5.04 -10.38 6.49
N PRO A 97 5.99 -9.87 5.68
CA PRO A 97 7.42 -10.04 5.97
C PRO A 97 7.77 -9.42 7.33
N GLU A 98 8.78 -9.99 8.01
CA GLU A 98 9.14 -9.56 9.37
C GLU A 98 9.33 -8.04 9.54
N PRO A 99 9.99 -7.31 8.61
CA PRO A 99 10.14 -5.86 8.73
C PRO A 99 8.82 -5.07 8.66
N LEU A 100 7.75 -5.70 8.15
CA LEU A 100 6.43 -5.10 7.95
C LEU A 100 5.37 -5.68 8.90
N ASP A 101 5.79 -6.55 9.84
CA ASP A 101 4.90 -7.16 10.83
C ASP A 101 4.65 -6.19 12.00
N PRO A 102 3.42 -5.66 12.14
CA PRO A 102 3.09 -4.66 13.15
C PRO A 102 3.07 -5.24 14.57
N THR A 103 3.12 -6.56 14.71
CA THR A 103 3.08 -7.21 16.04
C THR A 103 4.45 -7.21 16.72
N LYS A 104 5.52 -6.90 16.00
CA LYS A 104 6.91 -6.98 16.49
C LYS A 104 7.34 -5.74 17.26
N LYS A 105 6.93 -4.56 16.84
CA LYS A 105 7.35 -3.29 17.44
C LYS A 105 6.24 -2.25 17.27
N PRO A 106 5.18 -2.33 18.09
CA PRO A 106 3.98 -1.53 17.92
C PRO A 106 4.25 -0.02 17.92
N MET A 107 3.64 0.68 16.98
CA MET A 107 3.59 2.13 16.89
C MET A 107 2.26 2.64 17.45
N THR A 108 2.26 3.89 17.92
CA THR A 108 1.00 4.58 18.24
C THR A 108 0.21 4.89 16.97
N ALA A 109 -1.09 5.14 17.11
CA ALA A 109 -1.93 5.57 16.00
C ALA A 109 -1.40 6.84 15.34
N GLU A 110 -0.96 7.81 16.15
CA GLU A 110 -0.39 9.08 15.68
C GLU A 110 0.91 8.87 14.89
N GLU A 111 1.82 8.04 15.40
CA GLU A 111 3.07 7.69 14.71
C GLU A 111 2.80 7.00 13.37
N SER A 112 1.87 6.04 13.33
CA SER A 112 1.51 5.33 12.09
C SER A 112 0.90 6.27 11.05
N LEU A 113 -0.02 7.13 11.44
CA LEU A 113 -0.65 8.10 10.54
C LEU A 113 0.36 9.14 10.03
N LYS A 114 1.24 9.64 10.91
CA LYS A 114 2.30 10.58 10.53
C LYS A 114 3.26 9.94 9.52
N LEU A 115 3.77 8.74 9.82
CA LEU A 115 4.67 8.02 8.92
C LEU A 115 4.03 7.77 7.56
N PHE A 116 2.76 7.34 7.53
CA PHE A 116 2.02 7.13 6.29
C PHE A 116 1.91 8.42 5.47
N LEU A 117 1.51 9.53 6.08
CA LEU A 117 1.33 10.81 5.39
C LEU A 117 2.64 11.35 4.81
N GLU A 118 3.73 11.25 5.58
CA GLU A 118 5.06 11.68 5.13
C GLU A 118 5.56 10.81 3.97
N SER A 119 5.40 9.49 4.06
CA SER A 119 5.80 8.56 3.00
C SER A 119 4.97 8.73 1.73
N ARG A 120 3.64 8.91 1.87
CA ARG A 120 2.74 9.17 0.75
C ARG A 120 3.07 10.48 0.04
N ALA A 121 3.39 11.53 0.79
CA ALA A 121 3.81 12.80 0.20
C ALA A 121 5.09 12.64 -0.63
N LYS A 122 6.08 11.88 -0.14
CA LYS A 122 7.31 11.57 -0.89
C LYS A 122 7.02 10.79 -2.17
N THR A 123 6.13 9.79 -2.11
CA THR A 123 5.74 9.01 -3.30
C THR A 123 5.09 9.90 -4.35
N ILE A 124 4.15 10.76 -3.96
CA ILE A 124 3.48 11.70 -4.88
C ILE A 124 4.46 12.70 -5.47
N ASP A 125 5.35 13.27 -4.65
CA ASP A 125 6.38 14.21 -5.11
C ASP A 125 7.31 13.54 -6.14
N PHE A 126 7.77 12.34 -5.87
CA PHE A 126 8.58 11.55 -6.81
C PHE A 126 7.87 11.38 -8.16
N ILE A 127 6.58 10.98 -8.17
CA ILE A 127 5.82 10.80 -9.42
C ILE A 127 5.72 12.11 -10.21
N ARG A 128 5.56 13.23 -9.52
CA ARG A 128 5.44 14.56 -10.15
C ARG A 128 6.76 15.11 -10.70
N THR A 129 7.87 14.78 -10.06
CA THR A 129 9.17 15.43 -10.31
C THR A 129 10.16 14.57 -11.09
N THR A 130 10.06 13.23 -11.04
CA THR A 130 10.98 12.36 -11.78
C THR A 130 10.94 12.64 -13.28
N GLN A 131 12.12 12.69 -13.92
CA GLN A 131 12.26 12.85 -15.37
C GLN A 131 12.32 11.50 -16.09
N GLU A 132 12.53 10.42 -15.35
CA GLU A 132 12.60 9.06 -15.89
C GLU A 132 11.23 8.55 -16.35
N ASP A 133 11.23 7.71 -17.38
CA ASP A 133 10.01 7.01 -17.79
C ASP A 133 9.78 5.78 -16.92
N LEU A 134 8.74 5.85 -16.10
CA LEU A 134 8.38 4.78 -15.14
C LEU A 134 8.03 3.46 -15.85
N ARG A 135 7.71 3.50 -17.15
CA ARG A 135 7.37 2.30 -17.94
C ARG A 135 8.59 1.55 -18.48
N ASP A 136 9.79 2.11 -18.32
CA ASP A 136 11.01 1.52 -18.86
C ASP A 136 11.86 0.76 -17.83
N HIS A 137 11.53 0.86 -16.54
CA HIS A 137 12.25 0.21 -15.45
C HIS A 137 11.44 -0.94 -14.88
N PHE A 138 12.00 -2.15 -14.89
CA PHE A 138 11.30 -3.39 -14.54
C PHE A 138 11.98 -4.09 -13.37
N PHE A 139 11.16 -4.69 -12.50
CA PHE A 139 11.64 -5.49 -11.38
C PHE A 139 10.63 -6.59 -11.04
N ASP A 140 11.14 -7.78 -10.73
CA ASP A 140 10.28 -8.92 -10.39
C ASP A 140 9.74 -8.80 -8.98
N HIS A 141 8.45 -9.02 -8.84
CA HIS A 141 7.81 -9.10 -7.54
C HIS A 141 8.17 -10.45 -6.87
N PRO A 142 8.46 -10.48 -5.54
CA PRO A 142 8.82 -11.71 -4.84
C PRO A 142 7.71 -12.79 -4.86
N VAL A 143 6.45 -12.39 -5.08
CA VAL A 143 5.35 -13.33 -5.30
C VAL A 143 5.27 -13.67 -6.79
N PRO A 144 5.56 -14.93 -7.19
CA PRO A 144 5.64 -15.33 -8.61
C PRO A 144 4.36 -15.06 -9.41
N ALA A 145 3.20 -15.17 -8.76
CA ALA A 145 1.90 -14.92 -9.41
C ALA A 145 1.74 -13.45 -9.87
N ILE A 146 2.45 -12.50 -9.28
CA ILE A 146 2.48 -11.10 -9.69
C ILE A 146 3.48 -10.92 -10.84
N GLY A 147 4.65 -11.57 -10.73
CA GLY A 147 5.69 -11.57 -11.76
C GLY A 147 6.37 -10.22 -11.93
N THR A 148 6.86 -9.96 -13.14
CA THR A 148 7.54 -8.69 -13.50
C THR A 148 6.56 -7.54 -13.53
N LEU A 149 6.95 -6.39 -12.94
CA LEU A 149 6.23 -5.12 -12.95
C LEU A 149 7.15 -4.01 -13.45
N ASP A 150 6.60 -3.01 -14.14
CA ASP A 150 7.30 -1.75 -14.36
C ASP A 150 7.17 -0.81 -13.13
N ALA A 151 7.95 0.27 -13.10
CA ALA A 151 7.94 1.19 -11.96
C ALA A 151 6.58 1.87 -11.75
N TYR A 152 5.82 2.13 -12.81
CA TYR A 152 4.46 2.66 -12.70
C TYR A 152 3.53 1.66 -11.98
N GLN A 153 3.63 0.39 -12.32
CA GLN A 153 2.85 -0.69 -11.70
C GLN A 153 3.24 -0.91 -10.23
N TRP A 154 4.51 -0.73 -9.88
CA TRP A 154 4.96 -0.70 -8.49
C TRP A 154 4.32 0.45 -7.69
N VAL A 155 4.10 1.61 -8.33
CA VAL A 155 3.34 2.72 -7.71
C VAL A 155 1.88 2.34 -7.52
N LEU A 156 1.24 1.73 -8.51
CA LEU A 156 -0.14 1.23 -8.38
C LEU A 156 -0.26 0.18 -7.28
N LEU A 157 0.77 -0.64 -7.08
CA LEU A 157 0.82 -1.64 -6.01
C LEU A 157 0.76 -0.97 -4.63
N ILE A 158 1.41 0.17 -4.42
CA ILE A 158 1.31 0.96 -3.18
C ILE A 158 -0.16 1.32 -2.91
N SER A 159 -0.86 1.88 -3.89
CA SER A 159 -2.27 2.25 -3.76
C SER A 159 -3.16 1.05 -3.48
N GLY A 160 -2.99 -0.03 -4.25
CA GLY A 160 -3.75 -1.27 -4.09
C GLY A 160 -3.54 -1.91 -2.71
N HIS A 161 -2.31 -1.91 -2.20
CA HIS A 161 -1.97 -2.41 -0.87
C HIS A 161 -2.65 -1.59 0.24
N THR A 162 -2.63 -0.27 0.14
CA THR A 162 -3.35 0.61 1.08
C THR A 162 -4.85 0.31 1.08
N ARG A 163 -5.47 0.17 -0.10
CA ARG A 163 -6.89 -0.20 -0.22
C ARG A 163 -7.19 -1.56 0.40
N ARG A 164 -6.35 -2.58 0.15
CA ARG A 164 -6.47 -3.93 0.71
C ARG A 164 -6.58 -3.90 2.24
N HIS A 165 -5.65 -3.21 2.89
CA HIS A 165 -5.62 -3.14 4.35
C HIS A 165 -6.64 -2.14 4.92
N THR A 166 -7.09 -1.16 4.15
CA THR A 166 -8.27 -0.36 4.50
C THR A 166 -9.54 -1.22 4.53
N LEU A 167 -9.73 -2.12 3.57
CA LEU A 167 -10.83 -3.09 3.61
C LEU A 167 -10.75 -3.98 4.87
N GLN A 168 -9.53 -4.40 5.25
CA GLN A 168 -9.33 -5.14 6.50
C GLN A 168 -9.74 -4.32 7.74
N ILE A 169 -9.42 -3.04 7.79
CA ILE A 169 -9.89 -2.12 8.84
C ILE A 169 -11.42 -2.09 8.89
N LEU A 170 -12.07 -1.99 7.73
CA LEU A 170 -13.53 -1.99 7.66
C LEU A 170 -14.14 -3.32 8.12
N GLU A 171 -13.50 -4.46 7.84
CA GLU A 171 -13.90 -5.77 8.38
C GLU A 171 -13.81 -5.80 9.90
N VAL A 172 -12.74 -5.25 10.49
CA VAL A 172 -12.60 -5.16 11.96
C VAL A 172 -13.71 -4.29 12.55
N LYS A 173 -14.01 -3.15 11.93
CA LYS A 173 -15.07 -2.23 12.36
C LYS A 173 -16.48 -2.80 12.21
N ALA A 174 -16.67 -3.77 11.34
CA ALA A 174 -17.96 -4.46 11.13
C ALA A 174 -18.20 -5.60 12.11
N ASP A 175 -17.22 -5.94 12.97
CA ASP A 175 -17.40 -6.99 13.98
C ASP A 175 -18.51 -6.59 14.97
N PRO A 176 -19.46 -7.51 15.31
CA PRO A 176 -20.54 -7.22 16.26
C PRO A 176 -20.07 -6.73 17.64
N ASN A 177 -18.86 -7.11 18.05
CA ASN A 177 -18.25 -6.71 19.32
C ASN A 177 -17.36 -5.46 19.22
N PHE A 178 -17.28 -4.83 18.05
CA PHE A 178 -16.49 -3.60 17.88
C PHE A 178 -17.00 -2.52 18.86
N PRO A 179 -16.11 -1.87 19.65
CA PRO A 179 -16.52 -0.92 20.67
C PRO A 179 -17.39 0.22 20.09
N LYS A 180 -18.50 0.48 20.74
CA LYS A 180 -19.34 1.67 20.44
C LYS A 180 -18.69 2.92 21.04
N LYS A 181 -18.90 4.05 20.40
CA LYS A 181 -18.49 5.35 20.97
C LYS A 181 -19.27 5.66 22.24
#